data_40589704c343f7f454836668b2e8036d
#
_entry.id   40589704c343f7f454836668b2e8036d
#
_cell.length_a   1.000
_cell.length_b   1.000
_cell.length_c   1.000
_cell.angle_alpha   90.00
_cell.angle_beta   90.00
_cell.angle_gamma   90.00
#
_symmetry.space_group_name_H-M   'P 1'
#
loop_
_entity.id
_entity.type
_entity.pdbx_description
1 polymer ?
#
loop_
_entity_poly.entity_id
_entity_poly.type
_entity_poly.pdbx_seq_one_letter_code
_entity_poly.pdbx_strand_id
1 'polypeptide(L)'
;MLDMITGAHMLLYTSEPEKLRAVFRDVFKWKHVDAGDGWLIFRMPPAELGIHPAEGPTYEGGMRHQITLMCDDLTATAAELQSKGISIKGEPQDEGWGITVMLGLPGGLEVMLYQPRHPVAV
;
A
#
# COMPACT_ATOMS: atom_id res chain seq x y z
N MET A 1 5.13 -23.32 20.02
CA MET A 1 4.69 -22.02 19.49
C MET A 1 3.33 -22.14 18.82
N LEU A 2 2.43 -21.32 19.20
CA LEU A 2 1.10 -21.32 18.62
C LEU A 2 0.84 -20.05 17.86
N ASP A 3 0.46 -20.22 16.61
CA ASP A 3 -0.01 -19.11 15.80
C ASP A 3 -1.53 -19.13 15.80
N MET A 4 -2.10 -18.55 16.83
CA MET A 4 -3.56 -18.47 16.96
C MET A 4 -4.11 -17.43 15.99
N ILE A 5 -3.28 -16.48 15.61
CA ILE A 5 -3.63 -15.49 14.60
C ILE A 5 -3.22 -16.04 13.24
N THR A 6 -4.20 -16.27 12.37
CA THR A 6 -3.98 -16.96 11.10
C THR A 6 -3.73 -16.03 9.92
N GLY A 7 -3.89 -14.72 10.11
CA GLY A 7 -3.68 -13.75 9.06
C GLY A 7 -4.04 -12.35 9.51
N ALA A 8 -3.91 -11.41 8.61
CA ALA A 8 -4.30 -10.03 8.83
C ALA A 8 -5.14 -9.55 7.66
N HIS A 9 -6.04 -8.62 7.92
CA HIS A 9 -6.92 -8.05 6.92
C HIS A 9 -6.84 -6.54 7.06
N MET A 10 -6.48 -5.86 5.99
CA MET A 10 -6.40 -4.39 6.00
C MET A 10 -7.52 -3.83 5.15
N LEU A 11 -8.00 -2.65 5.53
CA LEU A 11 -9.04 -1.95 4.79
C LEU A 11 -8.51 -0.62 4.29
N LEU A 12 -8.86 -0.28 3.06
CA LEU A 12 -8.66 1.04 2.50
C LEU A 12 -10.05 1.64 2.26
N TYR A 13 -10.23 2.87 2.67
CA TYR A 13 -11.51 3.58 2.50
C TYR A 13 -11.37 4.57 1.36
N THR A 14 -12.29 4.52 0.42
CA THR A 14 -12.29 5.41 -0.75
C THR A 14 -13.71 5.70 -1.18
N SER A 15 -13.92 6.83 -1.80
CA SER A 15 -15.21 7.16 -2.40
C SER A 15 -15.44 6.45 -3.74
N GLU A 16 -14.42 5.78 -4.29
CA GLU A 16 -14.51 5.09 -5.56
C GLU A 16 -14.06 3.63 -5.44
N PRO A 17 -14.80 2.81 -4.65
CA PRO A 17 -14.34 1.45 -4.36
C PRO A 17 -14.22 0.56 -5.59
N GLU A 18 -15.12 0.67 -6.55
CA GLU A 18 -15.05 -0.17 -7.73
C GLU A 18 -13.84 0.15 -8.60
N LYS A 19 -13.52 1.43 -8.74
CA LYS A 19 -12.32 1.85 -9.48
C LYS A 19 -11.05 1.41 -8.79
N LEU A 20 -11.03 1.49 -7.45
CA LEU A 20 -9.86 1.05 -6.68
C LEU A 20 -9.68 -0.46 -6.79
N ARG A 21 -10.76 -1.24 -6.69
CA ARG A 21 -10.70 -2.70 -6.88
C ARG A 21 -10.14 -3.05 -8.26
N ALA A 22 -10.55 -2.31 -9.29
CA ALA A 22 -10.04 -2.53 -10.65
C ALA A 22 -8.53 -2.28 -10.74
N VAL A 23 -8.00 -1.31 -9.99
CA VAL A 23 -6.56 -1.06 -9.95
C VAL A 23 -5.82 -2.29 -9.41
N PHE A 24 -6.26 -2.83 -8.27
CA PHE A 24 -5.60 -4.00 -7.69
C PHE A 24 -5.74 -5.23 -8.55
N ARG A 25 -6.88 -5.39 -9.21
CA ARG A 25 -7.13 -6.53 -10.09
C ARG A 25 -6.34 -6.42 -11.40
N ASP A 26 -6.39 -5.26 -12.06
CA ASP A 26 -5.95 -5.12 -13.45
C ASP A 26 -4.54 -4.53 -13.59
N VAL A 27 -4.14 -3.64 -12.68
CA VAL A 27 -2.81 -3.00 -12.72
C VAL A 27 -1.82 -3.80 -11.87
N PHE A 28 -2.12 -3.98 -10.59
CA PHE A 28 -1.24 -4.75 -9.70
C PHE A 28 -1.34 -6.25 -9.93
N LYS A 29 -2.48 -6.73 -10.45
CA LYS A 29 -2.72 -8.13 -10.77
C LYS A 29 -2.62 -9.05 -9.55
N TRP A 30 -3.09 -8.56 -8.41
CA TRP A 30 -3.14 -9.38 -7.20
C TRP A 30 -4.27 -10.40 -7.30
N LYS A 31 -4.01 -11.59 -6.80
CA LYS A 31 -5.04 -12.62 -6.69
C LYS A 31 -6.15 -12.13 -5.79
N HIS A 32 -7.37 -12.53 -6.10
CA HIS A 32 -8.53 -12.09 -5.34
C HIS A 32 -9.61 -13.16 -5.33
N VAL A 33 -10.54 -13.00 -4.40
CA VAL A 33 -11.78 -13.77 -4.35
C VAL A 33 -12.93 -12.78 -4.34
N ASP A 34 -14.07 -13.19 -4.85
CA ASP A 34 -15.30 -12.39 -4.78
C ASP A 34 -16.08 -12.85 -3.55
N ALA A 35 -16.18 -11.98 -2.56
CA ALA A 35 -16.91 -12.28 -1.33
C ALA A 35 -18.42 -12.05 -1.47
N GLY A 36 -18.88 -11.67 -2.66
CA GLY A 36 -20.28 -11.46 -2.98
C GLY A 36 -20.50 -10.15 -3.71
N ASP A 37 -21.26 -10.20 -4.79
CA ASP A 37 -21.72 -9.03 -5.56
C ASP A 37 -20.61 -8.05 -5.95
N GLY A 38 -19.44 -8.58 -6.36
CA GLY A 38 -18.32 -7.74 -6.80
C GLY A 38 -17.45 -7.20 -5.67
N TRP A 39 -17.69 -7.63 -4.43
CA TRP A 39 -16.83 -7.25 -3.31
C TRP A 39 -15.57 -8.09 -3.34
N LEU A 40 -14.55 -7.61 -4.04
CA LEU A 40 -13.29 -8.33 -4.18
C LEU A 40 -12.43 -8.14 -2.94
N ILE A 41 -11.84 -9.25 -2.49
CA ILE A 41 -10.84 -9.24 -1.41
C ILE A 41 -9.54 -9.77 -2.00
N PHE A 42 -8.47 -9.03 -1.82
CA PHE A 42 -7.20 -9.29 -2.50
C PHE A 42 -6.19 -9.94 -1.57
N ARG A 43 -5.41 -10.85 -2.14
CA ARG A 43 -4.23 -11.37 -1.46
C ARG A 43 -3.13 -10.33 -1.55
N MET A 44 -2.70 -9.82 -0.41
CA MET A 44 -1.59 -8.88 -0.37
C MET A 44 -0.26 -9.59 -0.59
N PRO A 45 0.75 -8.87 -1.09
CA PRO A 45 2.12 -9.37 -1.05
C PRO A 45 2.54 -9.67 0.38
N PRO A 46 3.61 -10.47 0.60
CA PRO A 46 4.16 -10.64 1.94
C PRO A 46 4.40 -9.30 2.60
N ALA A 47 4.20 -9.23 3.91
CA ALA A 47 4.24 -7.97 4.63
C ALA A 47 5.10 -8.05 5.88
N GLU A 48 5.62 -6.92 6.29
CA GLU A 48 6.32 -6.76 7.57
C GLU A 48 5.62 -5.67 8.38
N LEU A 49 5.81 -5.70 9.70
CA LEU A 49 5.24 -4.71 10.60
C LEU A 49 6.35 -3.83 11.17
N GLY A 50 6.24 -2.54 10.92
CA GLY A 50 7.07 -1.53 11.56
C GLY A 50 6.27 -0.80 12.62
N ILE A 51 6.91 -0.45 13.73
CA ILE A 51 6.28 0.32 14.80
C ILE A 51 7.05 1.62 14.95
N HIS A 52 6.38 2.72 14.64
CA HIS A 52 6.99 4.04 14.59
C HIS A 52 6.54 4.88 15.78
N PRO A 53 7.46 5.60 16.45
CA PRO A 53 7.03 6.51 17.50
C PRO A 53 6.13 7.61 16.93
N ALA A 54 5.17 8.03 17.72
CA ALA A 54 4.27 9.11 17.38
C ALA A 54 4.20 10.11 18.52
N GLU A 55 4.03 11.38 18.19
CA GLU A 55 3.84 12.43 19.19
C GLU A 55 2.36 12.56 19.52
N GLY A 56 2.08 12.81 20.79
CA GLY A 56 0.72 13.02 21.27
C GLY A 56 -0.10 11.76 21.40
N PRO A 57 -1.37 11.91 21.79
CA PRO A 57 -2.27 10.78 21.94
C PRO A 57 -2.49 10.06 20.62
N THR A 58 -2.41 8.74 20.65
CA THR A 58 -2.47 7.93 19.44
C THR A 58 -3.87 7.82 18.83
N TYR A 59 -4.88 8.20 19.57
CA TYR A 59 -6.27 8.12 19.11
C TYR A 59 -6.87 9.47 18.72
N GLU A 60 -6.15 10.56 18.93
CA GLU A 60 -6.62 11.87 18.48
C GLU A 60 -6.16 12.12 17.05
N GLY A 61 -7.06 12.63 16.23
CA GLY A 61 -6.76 13.00 14.86
C GLY A 61 -6.80 11.86 13.85
N GLY A 62 -7.39 10.73 14.20
CA GLY A 62 -7.69 9.68 13.23
C GLY A 62 -6.79 8.47 13.31
N MET A 63 -6.72 7.74 12.22
CA MET A 63 -6.03 6.45 12.19
C MET A 63 -4.53 6.58 12.34
N ARG A 64 -3.97 5.68 13.12
CA ARG A 64 -2.53 5.63 13.41
C ARG A 64 -1.89 4.41 12.77
N HIS A 65 -2.32 4.08 11.58
CA HIS A 65 -1.69 3.03 10.79
C HIS A 65 -1.61 3.47 9.34
N GLN A 66 -0.71 2.86 8.62
CA GLN A 66 -0.44 3.23 7.24
C GLN A 66 -0.04 1.98 6.48
N ILE A 67 -0.49 1.88 5.24
CA ILE A 67 -0.01 0.85 4.33
C ILE A 67 1.00 1.47 3.37
N THR A 68 2.09 0.75 3.13
CA THR A 68 3.06 1.11 2.11
C THR A 68 3.31 -0.10 1.23
N LEU A 69 3.69 0.15 -0.01
CA LEU A 69 4.05 -0.92 -0.94
C LEU A 69 5.56 -0.85 -1.19
N MET A 70 6.21 -2.00 -1.14
CA MET A 70 7.65 -2.09 -1.35
C MET A 70 7.98 -2.52 -2.77
N CYS A 71 9.11 -2.04 -3.28
CA CYS A 71 9.65 -2.47 -4.56
C CYS A 71 11.18 -2.50 -4.50
N ASP A 72 11.79 -3.16 -5.48
CA ASP A 72 13.25 -3.25 -5.55
C ASP A 72 13.87 -2.08 -6.32
N ASP A 73 13.13 -1.52 -7.27
CA ASP A 73 13.60 -0.41 -8.10
C ASP A 73 12.46 0.60 -8.23
N LEU A 74 12.52 1.66 -7.43
CA LEU A 74 11.43 2.63 -7.37
C LEU A 74 11.26 3.39 -8.68
N THR A 75 12.35 3.79 -9.32
CA THR A 75 12.28 4.55 -10.57
C THR A 75 11.59 3.74 -11.66
N ALA A 76 11.99 2.49 -11.83
CA ALA A 76 11.40 1.62 -12.84
C ALA A 76 9.94 1.29 -12.52
N THR A 77 9.65 1.00 -11.25
CA THR A 77 8.30 0.66 -10.82
C THR A 77 7.34 1.83 -10.98
N ALA A 78 7.76 3.02 -10.57
CA ALA A 78 6.94 4.21 -10.71
C ALA A 78 6.65 4.52 -12.18
N ALA A 79 7.66 4.40 -13.05
CA ALA A 79 7.47 4.62 -14.48
C ALA A 79 6.48 3.63 -15.08
N GLU A 80 6.56 2.36 -14.71
CA GLU A 80 5.62 1.35 -15.18
C GLU A 80 4.20 1.64 -14.70
N LEU A 81 4.02 1.97 -13.41
CA LEU A 81 2.70 2.29 -12.87
C LEU A 81 2.12 3.52 -13.55
N GLN A 82 2.93 4.54 -13.78
CA GLN A 82 2.49 5.75 -14.47
C GLN A 82 2.03 5.44 -15.89
N SER A 83 2.73 4.56 -16.60
CA SER A 83 2.33 4.14 -17.94
C SER A 83 0.99 3.39 -17.95
N LYS A 84 0.58 2.85 -16.82
CA LYS A 84 -0.70 2.14 -16.65
C LYS A 84 -1.78 3.00 -16.01
N GLY A 85 -1.56 4.31 -15.93
CA GLY A 85 -2.58 5.25 -15.49
C GLY A 85 -2.56 5.59 -14.00
N ILE A 86 -1.56 5.12 -13.24
CA ILE A 86 -1.43 5.48 -11.84
C ILE A 86 -0.76 6.85 -11.74
N SER A 87 -1.34 7.73 -10.96
CA SER A 87 -0.77 9.06 -10.73
C SER A 87 0.42 8.97 -9.77
N ILE A 88 1.53 9.59 -10.15
CA ILE A 88 2.70 9.71 -9.27
C ILE A 88 2.71 11.13 -8.72
N LYS A 89 2.72 11.25 -7.41
CA LYS A 89 2.64 12.54 -6.72
C LYS A 89 4.03 13.00 -6.29
N GLY A 90 4.51 14.09 -6.94
CA GLY A 90 5.80 14.69 -6.60
C GLY A 90 6.99 13.89 -7.12
N GLU A 91 8.13 14.19 -6.54
CA GLU A 91 9.41 13.59 -6.92
C GLU A 91 9.84 12.56 -5.88
N PRO A 92 10.63 11.55 -6.28
CA PRO A 92 11.20 10.63 -5.30
C PRO A 92 12.00 11.36 -4.23
N GLN A 93 11.85 10.91 -2.99
CA GLN A 93 12.54 11.46 -1.83
C GLN A 93 13.47 10.41 -1.24
N ASP A 94 14.71 10.79 -0.98
CA ASP A 94 15.66 9.93 -0.27
C ASP A 94 15.51 10.19 1.23
N GLU A 95 14.90 9.24 1.92
CA GLU A 95 14.63 9.34 3.35
C GLU A 95 15.76 8.75 4.21
N GLY A 96 16.84 8.25 3.58
CA GLY A 96 17.89 7.54 4.28
C GLY A 96 17.57 6.05 4.46
N TRP A 97 16.43 5.73 5.06
CA TRP A 97 15.97 4.35 5.20
C TRP A 97 15.36 3.78 3.92
N GLY A 98 15.14 4.60 2.94
CA GLY A 98 14.60 4.19 1.66
C GLY A 98 14.33 5.36 0.75
N ILE A 99 13.97 5.07 -0.48
CA ILE A 99 13.55 6.07 -1.46
C ILE A 99 12.03 5.93 -1.60
N THR A 100 11.31 7.05 -1.51
CA THR A 100 9.84 7.04 -1.46
C THR A 100 9.23 7.92 -2.52
N VAL A 101 8.01 7.58 -2.92
CA VAL A 101 7.13 8.43 -3.72
C VAL A 101 5.68 8.08 -3.37
N MET A 102 4.77 9.03 -3.53
CA MET A 102 3.37 8.77 -3.26
C MET A 102 2.62 8.41 -4.54
N LEU A 103 1.79 7.38 -4.44
CA LEU A 103 0.88 6.98 -5.51
C LEU A 103 -0.48 7.61 -5.25
N GLY A 104 -1.06 8.22 -6.28
CA GLY A 104 -2.43 8.72 -6.23
C GLY A 104 -3.38 7.66 -6.78
N LEU A 105 -4.26 7.15 -5.94
CA LEU A 105 -5.22 6.12 -6.27
C LEU A 105 -6.64 6.69 -6.33
N PRO A 106 -7.59 5.98 -6.96
CA PRO A 106 -8.96 6.47 -7.07
C PRO A 106 -9.58 6.86 -5.73
N GLY A 107 -10.35 7.96 -5.73
CA GLY A 107 -10.99 8.48 -4.53
C GLY A 107 -10.10 9.40 -3.71
N GLY A 108 -9.00 9.90 -4.28
CA GLY A 108 -8.08 10.79 -3.57
C GLY A 108 -7.21 10.07 -2.56
N LEU A 109 -7.18 8.74 -2.60
CA LEU A 109 -6.36 7.94 -1.70
C LEU A 109 -4.91 8.01 -2.14
N GLU A 110 -4.02 8.19 -1.17
CA GLU A 110 -2.57 8.17 -1.42
C GLU A 110 -1.92 7.03 -0.66
N VAL A 111 -1.06 6.29 -1.36
CA VAL A 111 -0.31 5.18 -0.79
C VAL A 111 1.16 5.37 -1.13
N MET A 112 2.03 5.19 -0.14
CA MET A 112 3.46 5.30 -0.36
C MET A 112 3.99 4.07 -1.08
N LEU A 113 4.81 4.30 -2.10
CA LEU A 113 5.66 3.29 -2.71
C LEU A 113 7.08 3.56 -2.24
N TYR A 114 7.81 2.52 -1.78
CA TYR A 114 9.18 2.76 -1.39
C TYR A 114 10.11 1.59 -1.73
N GLN A 115 11.36 1.97 -1.94
CA GLN A 115 12.48 1.06 -2.15
C GLN A 115 13.27 1.04 -0.86
N PRO A 116 13.21 -0.04 -0.07
CA PRO A 116 13.92 -0.10 1.21
C PRO A 116 15.43 -0.06 1.04
N ARG A 117 16.11 0.61 1.98
CA ARG A 117 17.55 0.55 2.15
C ARG A 117 17.94 -0.11 3.46
N HIS A 118 16.95 -0.55 4.23
CA HIS A 118 17.13 -1.30 5.47
C HIS A 118 16.97 -2.78 5.20
N PRO A 119 17.47 -3.66 6.09
CA PRO A 119 17.13 -5.08 5.99
C PRO A 119 15.63 -5.29 6.08
N VAL A 120 15.10 -6.20 5.27
CA VAL A 120 13.66 -6.49 5.27
C VAL A 120 13.39 -7.84 5.92
N ALA A 121 12.19 -7.96 6.49
CA ALA A 121 11.78 -9.17 7.21
C ALA A 121 11.08 -10.19 6.31
N VAL A 122 10.84 -9.80 5.07
CA VAL A 122 10.16 -10.66 4.09
C VAL A 122 11.04 -11.01 2.93
#